data_774881a634338c1ab9f6e7fff5a0f224
#
_entry.id   774881a634338c1ab9f6e7fff5a0f224
#
_cell.length_a   1.000
_cell.length_b   1.000
_cell.length_c   1.000
_cell.angle_alpha   90.00
_cell.angle_beta   90.00
_cell.angle_gamma   90.00
#
_symmetry.space_group_name_H-M   'P 1'
#
loop_
_entity.id
_entity.type
_entity.pdbx_description
1 polymer ?
#
loop_
_entity_poly.entity_id
_entity_poly.type
_entity_poly.pdbx_seq_one_letter_code
_entity_poly.pdbx_strand_id
1 'polypeptide(L)'
;DKGITSTDAIEGTYLDNYKQIWDLYITDSTCDPGMLSSKTGDEAESEFGMEEAVFYQNGTWEYGNLTNEENGYLVTADDMSMMPIYIGVEGEENQGLCTGSENYWCVNSKASAEDQQATLDFLNWVITSDAGRESMAHEMGFTTPFDTFTGEYEADNVFIQASNQYIADGKYSVTWNFSTIPSETWKDGVGSALLEY
;
A
#
# COMPACT_ATOMS: atom_id res chain seq x y z
N ASP A 1 -11.86 13.36 -2.44
CA ASP A 1 -11.46 13.52 -1.04
C ASP A 1 -11.95 14.87 -0.53
N LYS A 2 -12.86 14.90 0.45
CA LYS A 2 -13.43 16.12 1.05
C LYS A 2 -12.71 16.54 2.33
N GLY A 3 -11.57 15.93 2.64
CA GLY A 3 -10.82 16.19 3.86
C GLY A 3 -11.59 15.82 5.14
N ILE A 4 -12.42 14.79 5.08
CA ILE A 4 -13.17 14.29 6.24
C ILE A 4 -12.18 13.66 7.21
N THR A 5 -12.20 14.12 8.47
CA THR A 5 -11.32 13.62 9.54
C THR A 5 -12.05 12.73 10.54
N SER A 6 -13.37 12.74 10.54
CA SER A 6 -14.22 11.86 11.34
C SER A 6 -15.64 11.82 10.79
N THR A 7 -16.42 10.80 11.17
CA THR A 7 -17.84 10.69 10.87
C THR A 7 -18.58 10.07 12.05
N ASP A 8 -19.79 10.50 12.29
CA ASP A 8 -20.66 9.92 13.34
C ASP A 8 -21.37 8.65 12.85
N ALA A 9 -21.45 8.46 11.53
CA ALA A 9 -22.06 7.29 10.91
C ALA A 9 -21.51 7.06 9.49
N ILE A 10 -21.57 5.82 9.04
CA ILE A 10 -21.32 5.43 7.64
C ILE A 10 -22.59 5.77 6.86
N GLU A 11 -22.48 6.69 5.91
CA GLU A 11 -23.62 7.10 5.07
C GLU A 11 -23.99 6.08 3.98
N GLY A 12 -23.08 5.16 3.65
CA GLY A 12 -23.31 4.11 2.67
C GLY A 12 -23.44 4.59 1.22
N THR A 13 -22.97 5.79 0.89
CA THR A 13 -23.10 6.38 -0.45
C THR A 13 -22.59 5.45 -1.56
N TYR A 14 -21.52 4.70 -1.32
CA TYR A 14 -20.90 3.77 -2.26
C TYR A 14 -21.04 2.31 -1.85
N LEU A 15 -22.01 1.98 -1.01
CA LEU A 15 -22.16 0.64 -0.47
C LEU A 15 -22.39 -0.42 -1.55
N ASP A 16 -23.24 -0.10 -2.55
CA ASP A 16 -23.52 -1.02 -3.66
C ASP A 16 -22.28 -1.22 -4.55
N ASN A 17 -21.48 -0.17 -4.78
CA ASN A 17 -20.22 -0.27 -5.50
C ASN A 17 -19.22 -1.12 -4.74
N TYR A 18 -19.09 -0.89 -3.44
CA TYR A 18 -18.23 -1.68 -2.56
C TYR A 18 -18.64 -3.16 -2.53
N LYS A 19 -19.95 -3.42 -2.46
CA LYS A 19 -20.49 -4.77 -2.53
C LYS A 19 -20.10 -5.49 -3.83
N GLN A 20 -20.16 -4.80 -4.97
CA GLN A 20 -19.76 -5.39 -6.26
C GLN A 20 -18.29 -5.79 -6.27
N ILE A 21 -17.41 -4.97 -5.70
CA ILE A 21 -15.98 -5.30 -5.56
C ILE A 21 -15.80 -6.49 -4.61
N TRP A 22 -16.52 -6.51 -3.49
CA TRP A 22 -16.44 -7.61 -2.55
C TRP A 22 -16.96 -8.92 -3.15
N ASP A 23 -18.07 -8.87 -3.89
CA ASP A 23 -18.59 -10.02 -4.64
C ASP A 23 -17.55 -10.53 -5.67
N LEU A 24 -16.80 -9.64 -6.32
CA LEU A 24 -15.74 -10.02 -7.25
C LEU A 24 -14.63 -10.80 -6.54
N TYR A 25 -14.15 -10.35 -5.39
CA TYR A 25 -13.17 -11.10 -4.60
C TYR A 25 -13.69 -12.47 -4.16
N ILE A 26 -14.99 -12.61 -3.88
CA ILE A 26 -15.58 -13.89 -3.50
C ILE A 26 -15.71 -14.83 -4.70
N THR A 27 -16.16 -14.31 -5.85
CA THR A 27 -16.49 -15.15 -7.02
C THR A 27 -15.29 -15.52 -7.87
N ASP A 28 -14.30 -14.64 -7.94
CA ASP A 28 -13.14 -14.77 -8.82
C ASP A 28 -11.83 -15.05 -8.06
N SER A 29 -11.93 -15.32 -6.76
CA SER A 29 -10.79 -15.76 -5.95
C SER A 29 -10.29 -17.14 -6.42
N THR A 30 -9.00 -17.36 -6.30
CA THR A 30 -8.37 -18.69 -6.51
C THR A 30 -8.75 -19.69 -5.43
N CYS A 31 -9.23 -19.22 -4.26
CA CYS A 31 -9.65 -20.10 -3.17
C CYS A 31 -11.18 -20.23 -3.06
N ASP A 32 -11.63 -21.33 -2.44
CA ASP A 32 -13.04 -21.52 -2.07
C ASP A 32 -13.47 -20.36 -1.14
N PRO A 33 -14.61 -19.67 -1.41
CA PRO A 33 -15.10 -18.58 -0.57
C PRO A 33 -15.22 -18.94 0.91
N GLY A 34 -15.61 -20.17 1.23
CA GLY A 34 -15.68 -20.67 2.61
C GLY A 34 -14.33 -20.78 3.33
N MET A 35 -13.22 -20.66 2.58
CA MET A 35 -11.86 -20.76 3.11
C MET A 35 -11.13 -19.41 3.16
N LEU A 36 -11.76 -18.30 2.73
CA LEU A 36 -11.13 -16.97 2.70
C LEU A 36 -10.58 -16.56 4.07
N SER A 37 -11.30 -16.86 5.14
CA SER A 37 -10.88 -16.53 6.51
C SER A 37 -9.62 -17.28 6.99
N SER A 38 -9.23 -18.34 6.30
CA SER A 38 -8.03 -19.13 6.62
C SER A 38 -6.82 -18.77 5.78
N LYS A 39 -6.99 -17.94 4.77
CA LYS A 39 -5.90 -17.50 3.89
C LYS A 39 -5.09 -16.37 4.53
N THR A 40 -3.79 -16.38 4.23
CA THR A 40 -2.82 -15.38 4.69
C THR A 40 -2.39 -14.46 3.55
N GLY A 41 -1.76 -13.33 3.89
CA GLY A 41 -1.14 -12.46 2.90
C GLY A 41 -0.05 -13.17 2.09
N ASP A 42 0.77 -13.99 2.76
CA ASP A 42 1.85 -14.74 2.10
C ASP A 42 1.32 -15.77 1.09
N GLU A 43 0.16 -16.40 1.38
CA GLU A 43 -0.49 -17.30 0.43
C GLU A 43 -1.02 -16.54 -0.78
N ALA A 44 -1.61 -15.36 -0.60
CA ALA A 44 -2.09 -14.52 -1.69
C ALA A 44 -0.93 -13.98 -2.56
N GLU A 45 0.19 -13.59 -1.93
CA GLU A 45 1.43 -13.23 -2.62
C GLU A 45 1.93 -14.40 -3.48
N SER A 46 2.01 -15.59 -2.88
CA SER A 46 2.46 -16.81 -3.58
C SER A 46 1.57 -17.16 -4.77
N GLU A 47 0.25 -17.05 -4.65
CA GLU A 47 -0.68 -17.32 -5.76
C GLU A 47 -0.42 -16.37 -6.94
N PHE A 48 -0.16 -15.10 -6.69
CA PHE A 48 0.24 -14.15 -7.74
C PHE A 48 1.65 -14.46 -8.27
N GLY A 49 2.60 -14.67 -7.39
CA GLY A 49 3.99 -14.97 -7.74
C GLY A 49 4.15 -16.25 -8.58
N MET A 50 3.27 -17.23 -8.40
CA MET A 50 3.23 -18.48 -9.14
C MET A 50 2.34 -18.44 -10.40
N GLU A 51 1.87 -17.26 -10.81
CA GLU A 51 0.99 -17.05 -11.96
C GLU A 51 -0.39 -17.74 -11.84
N GLU A 52 -0.83 -18.03 -10.63
CA GLU A 52 -2.15 -18.61 -10.35
C GLU A 52 -3.25 -17.53 -10.30
N ALA A 53 -2.87 -16.29 -10.01
CA ALA A 53 -3.74 -15.13 -9.98
C ALA A 53 -3.23 -14.04 -10.94
N VAL A 54 -4.15 -13.40 -11.69
CA VAL A 54 -3.83 -12.28 -12.60
C VAL A 54 -3.82 -10.95 -11.88
N PHE A 55 -4.63 -10.81 -10.83
CA PHE A 55 -4.74 -9.59 -10.03
C PHE A 55 -4.43 -9.89 -8.56
N TYR A 56 -3.61 -9.04 -7.99
CA TYR A 56 -3.24 -9.07 -6.58
C TYR A 56 -3.40 -7.69 -5.99
N GLN A 57 -4.27 -7.53 -4.99
CA GLN A 57 -4.50 -6.24 -4.36
C GLN A 57 -3.47 -6.05 -3.25
N ASN A 58 -2.49 -5.20 -3.49
CA ASN A 58 -1.46 -4.84 -2.54
C ASN A 58 -0.81 -3.49 -2.93
N GLY A 59 0.42 -3.23 -2.53
CA GLY A 59 1.13 -1.97 -2.76
C GLY A 59 2.56 -2.12 -3.28
N THR A 60 3.21 -0.99 -3.49
CA THR A 60 4.58 -0.94 -4.04
C THR A 60 5.63 -1.67 -3.19
N TRP A 61 5.37 -1.88 -1.91
CA TRP A 61 6.24 -2.62 -0.99
C TRP A 61 6.38 -4.11 -1.34
N GLU A 62 5.44 -4.68 -2.11
CA GLU A 62 5.49 -6.08 -2.54
C GLU A 62 6.53 -6.33 -3.64
N TYR A 63 7.02 -5.29 -4.30
CA TYR A 63 7.98 -5.45 -5.40
C TYR A 63 9.20 -6.29 -4.98
N GLY A 64 9.77 -6.00 -3.81
CA GLY A 64 10.93 -6.71 -3.30
C GLY A 64 10.67 -8.21 -3.07
N ASN A 65 9.50 -8.55 -2.52
CA ASN A 65 9.11 -9.94 -2.29
C ASN A 65 8.86 -10.67 -3.60
N LEU A 66 8.12 -10.04 -4.53
CA LEU A 66 7.74 -10.65 -5.81
C LEU A 66 8.94 -10.87 -6.75
N THR A 67 10.00 -10.08 -6.61
CA THR A 67 11.22 -10.18 -7.42
C THR A 67 12.39 -10.87 -6.71
N ASN A 68 12.21 -11.33 -5.47
CA ASN A 68 13.22 -12.04 -4.73
C ASN A 68 13.39 -13.48 -5.30
N GLU A 69 14.56 -13.75 -5.88
CA GLU A 69 14.88 -15.06 -6.46
C GLU A 69 14.77 -16.21 -5.44
N GLU A 70 14.96 -15.95 -4.14
CA GLU A 70 14.86 -16.97 -3.09
C GLU A 70 13.42 -17.48 -2.90
N ASN A 71 12.41 -16.69 -3.26
CA ASN A 71 11.00 -17.10 -3.19
C ASN A 71 10.61 -18.07 -4.31
N GLY A 72 11.39 -18.12 -5.39
CA GLY A 72 11.18 -19.05 -6.50
C GLY A 72 9.91 -18.79 -7.31
N TYR A 73 9.42 -17.54 -7.29
CA TYR A 73 8.25 -17.14 -8.07
C TYR A 73 8.53 -17.16 -9.58
N LEU A 74 7.47 -17.28 -10.36
CA LEU A 74 7.52 -17.34 -11.82
C LEU A 74 7.40 -15.97 -12.46
N VAL A 75 6.65 -15.05 -11.83
CA VAL A 75 6.49 -13.67 -12.31
C VAL A 75 7.84 -12.96 -12.29
N THR A 76 8.04 -12.13 -13.32
CA THR A 76 9.21 -11.26 -13.41
C THR A 76 8.79 -9.78 -13.38
N ALA A 77 9.73 -8.87 -13.21
CA ALA A 77 9.43 -7.44 -13.25
C ALA A 77 8.72 -7.01 -14.55
N ASP A 78 9.04 -7.64 -15.67
CA ASP A 78 8.44 -7.32 -16.97
C ASP A 78 6.98 -7.80 -17.11
N ASP A 79 6.55 -8.74 -16.25
CA ASP A 79 5.19 -9.27 -16.26
C ASP A 79 4.22 -8.47 -15.39
N MET A 80 4.74 -7.54 -14.58
CA MET A 80 3.97 -6.85 -13.55
C MET A 80 3.74 -5.38 -13.88
N SER A 81 2.61 -4.85 -13.43
CA SER A 81 2.30 -3.43 -13.42
C SER A 81 1.32 -3.10 -12.30
N MET A 82 1.01 -1.84 -12.12
CA MET A 82 0.00 -1.39 -11.16
C MET A 82 -1.18 -0.75 -11.87
N MET A 83 -2.37 -0.95 -11.31
CA MET A 83 -3.58 -0.30 -11.75
C MET A 83 -4.44 0.16 -10.57
N PRO A 84 -5.24 1.23 -10.72
CA PRO A 84 -6.20 1.64 -9.70
C PRO A 84 -7.27 0.58 -9.48
N ILE A 85 -7.84 0.56 -8.28
CA ILE A 85 -9.06 -0.18 -8.01
C ILE A 85 -10.23 0.71 -8.42
N TYR A 86 -10.98 0.29 -9.44
CA TYR A 86 -12.19 0.96 -9.89
C TYR A 86 -13.42 0.34 -9.24
N ILE A 87 -14.32 1.19 -8.75
CA ILE A 87 -15.54 0.75 -8.04
C ILE A 87 -16.83 1.04 -8.81
N GLY A 88 -16.73 1.51 -10.05
CA GLY A 88 -17.88 1.78 -10.93
C GLY A 88 -18.57 3.12 -10.68
N VAL A 89 -17.82 4.14 -10.24
CA VAL A 89 -18.37 5.50 -10.05
C VAL A 89 -18.03 6.42 -11.21
N GLU A 90 -18.89 7.40 -11.46
CA GLU A 90 -18.68 8.39 -12.52
C GLU A 90 -17.39 9.20 -12.27
N GLY A 91 -16.54 9.32 -13.27
CA GLY A 91 -15.29 10.09 -13.22
C GLY A 91 -14.08 9.30 -12.74
N GLU A 92 -14.23 8.03 -12.36
CA GLU A 92 -13.11 7.21 -11.90
C GLU A 92 -12.07 6.91 -12.99
N GLU A 93 -12.44 7.10 -14.28
CA GLU A 93 -11.49 7.01 -15.38
C GLU A 93 -10.34 8.04 -15.28
N ASN A 94 -10.50 9.07 -14.44
CA ASN A 94 -9.47 10.05 -14.15
C ASN A 94 -8.68 9.74 -12.87
N GLN A 95 -9.00 8.64 -12.21
CA GLN A 95 -8.34 8.18 -10.99
C GLN A 95 -6.99 7.54 -11.30
N GLY A 96 -6.00 7.88 -10.51
CA GLY A 96 -4.72 7.19 -10.39
C GLY A 96 -4.69 6.26 -9.18
N LEU A 97 -3.51 5.90 -8.77
CA LEU A 97 -3.30 4.97 -7.66
C LEU A 97 -3.66 5.60 -6.31
N CYS A 98 -4.02 4.74 -5.36
CA CYS A 98 -4.19 5.13 -3.97
C CYS A 98 -2.81 5.37 -3.35
N THR A 99 -2.63 6.50 -2.66
CA THR A 99 -1.37 6.87 -2.04
C THR A 99 -1.59 7.63 -0.74
N GLY A 100 -0.56 7.63 0.11
CA GLY A 100 -0.54 8.38 1.36
C GLY A 100 0.61 7.93 2.25
N SER A 101 0.84 8.63 3.35
CA SER A 101 1.81 8.24 4.37
C SER A 101 1.14 7.38 5.42
N GLU A 102 1.67 6.20 5.67
CA GLU A 102 1.18 5.24 6.68
C GLU A 102 2.10 5.16 7.88
N ASN A 103 3.41 5.17 7.62
CA ASN A 103 4.42 4.91 8.62
C ASN A 103 5.11 6.22 9.01
N TYR A 104 5.23 6.44 10.31
CA TYR A 104 5.81 7.65 10.87
C TYR A 104 6.85 7.29 11.93
N TRP A 105 7.96 7.98 11.92
CA TRP A 105 8.88 7.95 13.03
C TRP A 105 8.39 8.90 14.13
N CYS A 106 8.34 8.39 15.34
CA CYS A 106 7.90 9.15 16.51
C CYS A 106 9.06 9.36 17.46
N VAL A 107 9.30 10.61 17.84
CA VAL A 107 10.25 10.95 18.90
C VAL A 107 9.51 11.02 20.23
N ASN A 108 9.99 10.28 21.24
CA ASN A 108 9.38 10.29 22.56
C ASN A 108 9.53 11.67 23.24
N SER A 109 8.45 12.43 23.30
CA SER A 109 8.45 13.77 23.90
C SER A 109 8.73 13.79 25.41
N LYS A 110 8.74 12.64 26.09
CA LYS A 110 9.06 12.50 27.51
C LYS A 110 10.51 12.04 27.77
N ALA A 111 11.27 11.73 26.72
CA ALA A 111 12.70 11.45 26.84
C ALA A 111 13.46 12.74 27.22
N SER A 112 14.71 12.60 27.66
CA SER A 112 15.55 13.77 27.90
C SER A 112 15.75 14.58 26.61
N ALA A 113 16.03 15.87 26.73
CA ALA A 113 16.30 16.72 25.56
C ALA A 113 17.50 16.21 24.75
N GLU A 114 18.48 15.63 25.43
CA GLU A 114 19.67 15.03 24.82
C GLU A 114 19.30 13.78 24.00
N ASP A 115 18.46 12.89 24.54
CA ASP A 115 17.99 11.70 23.82
C ASP A 115 17.10 12.05 22.64
N GLN A 116 16.22 13.08 22.79
CA GLN A 116 15.42 13.56 21.69
C GLN A 116 16.29 14.11 20.57
N GLN A 117 17.32 14.90 20.89
CA GLN A 117 18.25 15.44 19.90
C GLN A 117 19.05 14.33 19.22
N ALA A 118 19.57 13.37 19.98
CA ALA A 118 20.27 12.22 19.42
C ALA A 118 19.39 11.39 18.46
N THR A 119 18.11 11.23 18.80
CA THR A 119 17.14 10.58 17.91
C THR A 119 16.98 11.36 16.60
N LEU A 120 16.79 12.68 16.68
CA LEU A 120 16.65 13.53 15.49
C LEU A 120 17.93 13.54 14.64
N ASP A 121 19.09 13.56 15.27
CA ASP A 121 20.38 13.50 14.58
C ASP A 121 20.55 12.16 13.83
N PHE A 122 20.14 11.06 14.47
CA PHE A 122 20.13 9.73 13.82
C PHE A 122 19.16 9.68 12.62
N LEU A 123 17.93 10.16 12.80
CA LEU A 123 16.95 10.18 11.71
C LEU A 123 17.44 11.07 10.55
N ASN A 124 18.02 12.23 10.86
CA ASN A 124 18.62 13.08 9.85
C ASN A 124 19.79 12.37 9.14
N TRP A 125 20.65 11.67 9.87
CA TRP A 125 21.73 10.88 9.28
C TRP A 125 21.19 9.80 8.34
N VAL A 126 20.14 9.07 8.72
CA VAL A 126 19.53 8.02 7.88
C VAL A 126 19.08 8.58 6.54
N ILE A 127 18.45 9.76 6.51
CA ILE A 127 17.89 10.32 5.28
C ILE A 127 18.86 11.21 4.47
N THR A 128 20.04 11.52 5.01
CA THR A 128 20.98 12.44 4.33
C THR A 128 22.35 11.84 4.02
N SER A 129 22.78 10.82 4.77
CA SER A 129 24.07 10.17 4.52
C SER A 129 23.96 9.14 3.39
N ASP A 130 25.06 8.91 2.67
CA ASP A 130 25.12 7.88 1.62
C ASP A 130 24.79 6.50 2.18
N ALA A 131 25.35 6.16 3.36
CA ALA A 131 25.11 4.87 4.00
C ALA A 131 23.63 4.67 4.41
N GLY A 132 22.99 5.71 4.94
CA GLY A 132 21.58 5.64 5.33
C GLY A 132 20.66 5.54 4.11
N ARG A 133 20.92 6.32 3.07
CA ARG A 133 20.15 6.28 1.81
C ARG A 133 20.34 4.95 1.08
N GLU A 134 21.58 4.43 1.03
CA GLU A 134 21.88 3.11 0.46
C GLU A 134 21.07 2.01 1.15
N SER A 135 21.10 2.01 2.49
CA SER A 135 20.36 1.01 3.27
C SER A 135 18.85 1.11 3.05
N MET A 136 18.30 2.32 3.06
CA MET A 136 16.85 2.48 2.86
C MET A 136 16.40 2.17 1.43
N ALA A 137 17.13 2.66 0.42
CA ALA A 137 16.71 2.53 -0.96
C ALA A 137 16.99 1.13 -1.54
N HIS A 138 18.17 0.59 -1.30
CA HIS A 138 18.63 -0.63 -1.99
C HIS A 138 18.57 -1.89 -1.12
N GLU A 139 18.94 -1.78 0.17
CA GLU A 139 18.88 -2.96 1.04
C GLU A 139 17.47 -3.26 1.54
N MET A 140 16.69 -2.21 1.87
CA MET A 140 15.33 -2.34 2.41
C MET A 140 14.24 -2.11 1.37
N GLY A 141 14.56 -1.53 0.22
CA GLY A 141 13.61 -1.27 -0.87
C GLY A 141 12.52 -0.24 -0.54
N PHE A 142 12.79 0.70 0.37
CA PHE A 142 11.80 1.71 0.74
C PHE A 142 11.62 2.76 -0.36
N THR A 143 10.37 3.07 -0.66
CA THR A 143 9.99 4.30 -1.36
C THR A 143 9.75 5.38 -0.32
N THR A 144 10.57 6.43 -0.34
CA THR A 144 10.55 7.47 0.69
C THR A 144 10.04 8.80 0.14
N PRO A 145 9.38 9.64 0.97
CA PRO A 145 8.91 10.97 0.56
C PRO A 145 9.98 12.06 0.68
N PHE A 146 11.23 11.71 0.96
CA PHE A 146 12.30 12.67 1.22
C PHE A 146 12.99 13.09 -0.08
N ASP A 147 13.20 14.38 -0.27
CA ASP A 147 13.86 14.99 -1.43
C ASP A 147 15.37 14.69 -1.53
N THR A 148 15.93 14.05 -0.53
CA THR A 148 17.31 13.56 -0.50
C THR A 148 17.50 12.23 -1.25
N PHE A 149 16.41 11.53 -1.57
CA PHE A 149 16.43 10.27 -2.32
C PHE A 149 16.24 10.56 -3.82
N THR A 150 17.30 10.98 -4.46
CA THR A 150 17.36 11.30 -5.88
C THR A 150 18.52 10.59 -6.57
N GLY A 151 18.48 10.51 -7.90
CA GLY A 151 19.50 9.85 -8.68
C GLY A 151 19.59 8.35 -8.38
N GLU A 152 20.73 7.87 -7.93
CA GLU A 152 20.93 6.45 -7.63
C GLU A 152 20.09 5.92 -6.45
N TYR A 153 19.60 6.82 -5.58
CA TYR A 153 18.74 6.45 -4.45
C TYR A 153 17.25 6.61 -4.75
N GLU A 154 16.88 7.02 -5.94
CA GLU A 154 15.49 7.12 -6.36
C GLU A 154 14.94 5.71 -6.61
N ALA A 155 13.78 5.42 -6.04
CA ALA A 155 13.13 4.13 -6.30
C ALA A 155 12.74 4.05 -7.79
N ASP A 156 13.32 3.10 -8.50
CA ASP A 156 13.10 2.88 -9.93
C ASP A 156 12.78 1.40 -10.19
N ASN A 157 11.52 1.07 -10.05
CA ASN A 157 11.00 -0.24 -10.42
C ASN A 157 9.67 -0.09 -11.18
N VAL A 158 9.18 -1.17 -11.77
CA VAL A 158 7.99 -1.12 -12.63
C VAL A 158 6.73 -0.60 -11.90
N PHE A 159 6.61 -0.79 -10.60
CA PHE A 159 5.49 -0.26 -9.83
C PHE A 159 5.59 1.27 -9.66
N ILE A 160 6.78 1.77 -9.40
CA ILE A 160 7.03 3.21 -9.30
C ILE A 160 6.88 3.87 -10.67
N GLN A 161 7.39 3.23 -11.73
CA GLN A 161 7.22 3.71 -13.11
C GLN A 161 5.74 3.80 -13.49
N ALA A 162 4.94 2.78 -13.18
CA ALA A 162 3.49 2.80 -13.40
C ALA A 162 2.81 3.93 -12.60
N SER A 163 3.18 4.12 -11.32
CA SER A 163 2.67 5.21 -10.49
C SER A 163 2.99 6.59 -11.09
N ASN A 164 4.23 6.80 -11.49
CA ASN A 164 4.68 8.05 -12.11
C ASN A 164 3.97 8.31 -13.44
N GLN A 165 3.66 7.26 -14.21
CA GLN A 165 2.91 7.40 -15.46
C GLN A 165 1.48 7.91 -15.20
N TYR A 166 0.78 7.39 -14.19
CA TYR A 166 -0.54 7.92 -13.80
C TYR A 166 -0.50 9.40 -13.45
N ILE A 167 0.54 9.84 -12.73
CA ILE A 167 0.75 11.26 -12.40
C ILE A 167 1.02 12.08 -13.66
N ALA A 168 1.88 11.60 -14.55
CA ALA A 168 2.22 12.26 -15.81
C ALA A 168 1.00 12.39 -16.74
N ASP A 169 0.10 11.43 -16.73
CA ASP A 169 -1.16 11.44 -17.47
C ASP A 169 -2.23 12.35 -16.83
N GLY A 170 -1.90 13.04 -15.75
CA GLY A 170 -2.80 13.96 -15.06
C GLY A 170 -3.89 13.28 -14.25
N LYS A 171 -3.73 11.99 -13.92
CA LYS A 171 -4.66 11.28 -13.04
C LYS A 171 -4.52 11.77 -11.61
N TYR A 172 -5.65 11.89 -10.89
CA TYR A 172 -5.60 12.28 -9.48
C TYR A 172 -5.32 11.08 -8.58
N SER A 173 -4.49 11.29 -7.56
CA SER A 173 -4.23 10.27 -6.54
C SER A 173 -5.40 10.16 -5.57
N VAL A 174 -5.76 8.93 -5.20
CA VAL A 174 -6.72 8.67 -4.12
C VAL A 174 -5.95 8.63 -2.81
N THR A 175 -6.33 9.48 -1.87
CA THR A 175 -5.65 9.57 -0.58
C THR A 175 -6.25 8.58 0.42
N TRP A 176 -5.40 7.84 1.12
CA TRP A 176 -5.82 7.00 2.23
C TRP A 176 -6.39 7.83 3.38
N ASN A 177 -7.47 7.35 3.97
CA ASN A 177 -8.20 8.04 5.04
C ASN A 177 -8.13 7.27 6.38
N PHE A 178 -6.97 6.72 6.72
CA PHE A 178 -6.80 5.98 7.99
C PHE A 178 -7.17 6.79 9.23
N SER A 179 -6.97 8.11 9.18
CA SER A 179 -7.36 9.02 10.27
C SER A 179 -8.86 9.05 10.58
N THR A 180 -9.70 8.55 9.67
CA THR A 180 -11.15 8.45 9.88
C THR A 180 -11.59 7.15 10.52
N ILE A 181 -10.71 6.16 10.61
CA ILE A 181 -10.98 4.88 11.25
C ILE A 181 -10.95 5.07 12.77
N PRO A 182 -12.04 4.75 13.49
CA PRO A 182 -12.15 5.05 14.93
C PRO A 182 -11.14 4.29 15.80
N SER A 183 -10.83 3.05 15.44
CA SER A 183 -9.85 2.21 16.15
C SER A 183 -9.52 0.95 15.33
N GLU A 184 -8.42 0.28 15.66
CA GLU A 184 -8.08 -1.05 15.10
C GLU A 184 -9.18 -2.07 15.39
N THR A 185 -9.71 -2.09 16.61
CA THR A 185 -10.83 -3.01 16.97
C THR A 185 -12.05 -2.80 16.07
N TRP A 186 -12.35 -1.56 15.71
CA TRP A 186 -13.45 -1.26 14.78
C TRP A 186 -13.14 -1.80 13.37
N LYS A 187 -11.95 -1.56 12.89
CA LYS A 187 -11.46 -2.06 11.59
C LYS A 187 -11.55 -3.59 11.51
N ASP A 188 -11.06 -4.28 12.55
CA ASP A 188 -11.11 -5.74 12.63
C ASP A 188 -12.53 -6.28 12.70
N GLY A 189 -13.43 -5.55 13.38
CA GLY A 189 -14.86 -5.87 13.41
C GLY A 189 -15.54 -5.76 12.05
N VAL A 190 -15.17 -4.75 11.24
CA VAL A 190 -15.64 -4.64 9.85
C VAL A 190 -15.11 -5.80 9.01
N GLY A 191 -13.83 -6.12 9.11
CA GLY A 191 -13.23 -7.27 8.42
C GLY A 191 -13.92 -8.58 8.78
N SER A 192 -14.20 -8.82 10.06
CA SER A 192 -14.92 -10.01 10.51
C SER A 192 -16.33 -10.08 9.93
N ALA A 193 -17.05 -8.96 9.88
CA ALA A 193 -18.40 -8.92 9.30
C ALA A 193 -18.40 -9.20 7.78
N LEU A 194 -17.35 -8.78 7.08
CA LEU A 194 -17.18 -9.07 5.64
C LEU A 194 -16.90 -10.55 5.39
N LEU A 195 -16.25 -11.25 6.32
CA LEU A 195 -16.04 -12.70 6.23
C LEU A 195 -17.30 -13.51 6.50
N GLU A 196 -18.31 -12.93 7.16
CA GLU A 196 -19.60 -13.58 7.40
C GLU A 196 -20.58 -13.41 6.22
N TYR A 197 -20.30 -12.48 5.31
CA TYR A 197 -21.12 -12.21 4.13
C TYR A 197 -20.99 -13.31 3.08
#